data_38e97478408ab17665bb7f1e0bab154b
#
_entry.id   38e97478408ab17665bb7f1e0bab154b
#
_cell.length_a   1.000
_cell.length_b   1.000
_cell.length_c   1.000
_cell.angle_alpha   90.00
_cell.angle_beta   90.00
_cell.angle_gamma   90.00
#
_symmetry.space_group_name_H-M   'P 1'
#
loop_
_entity.id
_entity.type
_entity.pdbx_description
1 polymer ?
#
loop_
_entity_poly.entity_id
_entity_poly.type
_entity_poly.pdbx_seq_one_letter_code
_entity_poly.pdbx_strand_id
1 'polypeptide(L)'
;TVSAQSAAEADFLSKNEELTNLFRHARKTDDYKACEDILRKQIALFCSMDSLLSEPFGYFKHKSYYDLACIQSIEGKKDEAIRSFAEAYDDGNFELTYKSVMEDKDLDNIRNEKGFQTILAKIKEASDYIKILRNAPAYSETTDASGLPVITYLDKDDKDLVRVREYFKLDSVAGNCDELTKIRKILTYIHDKIRHDGTQANPRGDRNAINYGSACKDGAHSLNCRGMATVLNECYLAMGIKSRIITCLPKRFFSDCHVINAVYSETLGKWLWIDPTNNAWVTDDKGNMLSVPEAVSYTHLTLPTNRE
;
A
#
# COMPACT_ATOMS: atom_id res chain seq x y z
N THR A 1 19.60 -14.39 18.07
CA THR A 1 18.69 -13.67 18.96
C THR A 1 18.23 -12.37 18.29
N VAL A 2 17.12 -11.78 18.67
CA VAL A 2 16.46 -10.61 18.02
C VAL A 2 17.43 -9.43 17.83
N SER A 3 18.36 -9.18 18.75
CA SER A 3 19.32 -8.06 18.62
C SER A 3 20.40 -8.27 17.54
N ALA A 4 20.82 -9.51 17.32
CA ALA A 4 21.81 -9.84 16.27
C ALA A 4 21.16 -9.79 14.87
N GLN A 5 19.91 -10.20 14.77
CA GLN A 5 19.11 -10.11 13.54
C GLN A 5 18.91 -8.65 13.13
N SER A 6 18.49 -7.78 14.04
CA SER A 6 18.30 -6.34 13.73
C SER A 6 19.61 -5.64 13.35
N ALA A 7 20.76 -6.07 13.88
CA ALA A 7 22.07 -5.53 13.50
C ALA A 7 22.48 -5.94 12.08
N ALA A 8 22.23 -7.20 11.68
CA ALA A 8 22.51 -7.70 10.32
C ALA A 8 21.61 -7.02 9.27
N GLU A 9 20.34 -6.80 9.60
CA GLU A 9 19.40 -6.05 8.75
C GLU A 9 19.86 -4.59 8.56
N ALA A 10 20.27 -3.92 9.65
CA ALA A 10 20.76 -2.55 9.59
C ALA A 10 22.06 -2.42 8.77
N ASP A 11 22.97 -3.37 8.91
CA ASP A 11 24.22 -3.44 8.13
C ASP A 11 23.93 -3.63 6.64
N PHE A 12 23.03 -4.56 6.29
CA PHE A 12 22.57 -4.75 4.90
C PHE A 12 21.98 -3.46 4.32
N LEU A 13 21.03 -2.85 5.01
CA LEU A 13 20.38 -1.63 4.54
C LEU A 13 21.36 -0.49 4.32
N SER A 14 22.32 -0.30 5.25
CA SER A 14 23.37 0.72 5.13
C SER A 14 24.26 0.49 3.92
N LYS A 15 24.75 -0.74 3.72
CA LYS A 15 25.60 -1.09 2.57
C LYS A 15 24.85 -0.98 1.24
N ASN A 16 23.59 -1.42 1.22
CA ASN A 16 22.76 -1.31 0.02
C ASN A 16 22.44 0.15 -0.33
N GLU A 17 22.24 1.02 0.66
CA GLU A 17 22.04 2.46 0.44
C GLU A 17 23.30 3.11 -0.14
N GLU A 18 24.50 2.78 0.35
CA GLU A 18 25.77 3.24 -0.20
C GLU A 18 25.91 2.84 -1.68
N LEU A 19 25.70 1.56 -2.00
CA LEU A 19 25.74 1.07 -3.38
C LEU A 19 24.67 1.75 -4.26
N THR A 20 23.48 2.01 -3.73
CA THR A 20 22.43 2.72 -4.47
C THR A 20 22.83 4.16 -4.81
N ASN A 21 23.52 4.84 -3.89
CA ASN A 21 24.02 6.20 -4.14
C ASN A 21 25.14 6.21 -5.19
N LEU A 22 26.04 5.22 -5.15
CA LEU A 22 27.06 5.04 -6.18
C LEU A 22 26.43 4.74 -7.55
N PHE A 23 25.44 3.86 -7.62
CA PHE A 23 24.69 3.58 -8.85
C PHE A 23 24.04 4.83 -9.43
N ARG A 24 23.34 5.62 -8.60
CA ARG A 24 22.73 6.88 -9.06
C ARG A 24 23.75 7.86 -9.61
N HIS A 25 24.97 7.90 -9.05
CA HIS A 25 26.05 8.74 -9.55
C HIS A 25 26.55 8.24 -10.91
N ALA A 26 26.88 6.96 -11.01
CA ALA A 26 27.33 6.34 -12.27
C ALA A 26 26.29 6.48 -13.39
N ARG A 27 24.99 6.33 -13.05
CA ARG A 27 23.89 6.48 -14.01
C ARG A 27 23.76 7.91 -14.55
N LYS A 28 24.03 8.93 -13.72
CA LYS A 28 24.02 10.34 -14.14
C LYS A 28 25.16 10.70 -15.08
N THR A 29 26.24 9.95 -15.07
CA THR A 29 27.42 10.16 -15.90
C THR A 29 27.50 9.16 -17.08
N ASP A 30 26.44 8.37 -17.28
CA ASP A 30 26.35 7.30 -18.29
C ASP A 30 27.51 6.30 -18.24
N ASP A 31 28.11 6.11 -17.02
CA ASP A 31 29.12 5.07 -16.82
C ASP A 31 28.41 3.72 -16.60
N TYR A 32 27.95 3.13 -17.71
CA TYR A 32 27.19 1.88 -17.70
C TYR A 32 27.99 0.70 -17.16
N LYS A 33 29.31 0.69 -17.39
CA LYS A 33 30.17 -0.35 -16.81
C LYS A 33 30.21 -0.28 -15.29
N ALA A 34 30.39 0.92 -14.74
CA ALA A 34 30.31 1.10 -13.27
C ALA A 34 28.91 0.75 -12.74
N CYS A 35 27.84 1.12 -13.47
CA CYS A 35 26.47 0.73 -13.12
C CYS A 35 26.34 -0.79 -13.00
N GLU A 36 26.78 -1.55 -14.01
CA GLU A 36 26.73 -3.01 -14.01
C GLU A 36 27.50 -3.62 -12.84
N ASP A 37 28.74 -3.15 -12.60
CA ASP A 37 29.58 -3.63 -11.49
C ASP A 37 28.94 -3.38 -10.12
N ILE A 38 28.32 -2.22 -9.93
CA ILE A 38 27.63 -1.87 -8.67
C ILE A 38 26.39 -2.75 -8.46
N LEU A 39 25.57 -2.93 -9.49
CA LEU A 39 24.37 -3.75 -9.42
C LEU A 39 24.71 -5.22 -9.10
N ARG A 40 25.77 -5.75 -9.69
CA ARG A 40 26.28 -7.09 -9.36
C ARG A 40 26.73 -7.18 -7.89
N LYS A 41 27.33 -6.12 -7.32
CA LYS A 41 27.67 -6.06 -5.89
C LYS A 41 26.42 -6.04 -5.01
N GLN A 42 25.37 -5.31 -5.40
CA GLN A 42 24.08 -5.31 -4.66
C GLN A 42 23.46 -6.71 -4.66
N ILE A 43 23.42 -7.39 -5.80
CA ILE A 43 22.94 -8.76 -5.92
C ILE A 43 23.77 -9.71 -5.03
N ALA A 44 25.10 -9.61 -5.08
CA ALA A 44 25.99 -10.43 -4.27
C ALA A 44 25.80 -10.16 -2.77
N LEU A 45 25.64 -8.89 -2.37
CA LEU A 45 25.36 -8.50 -1.00
C LEU A 45 24.08 -9.17 -0.48
N PHE A 46 22.99 -9.12 -1.29
CA PHE A 46 21.76 -9.82 -0.95
C PHE A 46 21.95 -11.34 -0.83
N CYS A 47 22.64 -11.97 -1.80
CA CYS A 47 22.87 -13.41 -1.83
C CYS A 47 23.78 -13.89 -0.68
N SER A 48 24.52 -13.01 -0.02
CA SER A 48 25.34 -13.32 1.15
C SER A 48 24.54 -13.34 2.47
N MET A 49 23.28 -12.93 2.47
CA MET A 49 22.43 -12.94 3.65
C MET A 49 21.96 -14.36 3.99
N ASP A 50 21.75 -14.61 5.27
CA ASP A 50 21.04 -15.80 5.73
C ASP A 50 19.62 -15.85 5.15
N SER A 51 19.15 -17.06 4.77
CA SER A 51 17.85 -17.25 4.12
C SER A 51 16.67 -16.71 4.94
N LEU A 52 16.74 -16.79 6.26
CA LEU A 52 15.71 -16.24 7.15
C LEU A 52 15.70 -14.71 7.20
N LEU A 53 16.87 -14.09 6.93
CA LEU A 53 17.02 -12.65 6.88
C LEU A 53 16.73 -12.09 5.49
N SER A 54 16.92 -12.88 4.44
CA SER A 54 16.77 -12.42 3.05
C SER A 54 15.31 -12.32 2.58
N GLU A 55 14.38 -13.06 3.18
CA GLU A 55 12.97 -13.10 2.75
C GLU A 55 12.33 -11.69 2.70
N PRO A 56 12.39 -10.86 3.75
CA PRO A 56 11.79 -9.52 3.71
C PRO A 56 12.50 -8.54 2.77
N PHE A 57 13.71 -8.87 2.30
CA PHE A 57 14.53 -8.01 1.44
C PHE A 57 14.60 -8.47 -0.02
N GLY A 58 13.84 -9.49 -0.41
CA GLY A 58 13.80 -10.01 -1.78
C GLY A 58 13.57 -8.95 -2.85
N TYR A 59 12.79 -7.93 -2.53
CA TYR A 59 12.56 -6.77 -3.38
C TYR A 59 13.88 -6.13 -3.89
N PHE A 60 14.89 -5.96 -3.02
CA PHE A 60 16.16 -5.32 -3.42
C PHE A 60 16.91 -6.14 -4.47
N LYS A 61 16.91 -7.48 -4.34
CA LYS A 61 17.52 -8.38 -5.32
C LYS A 61 16.84 -8.22 -6.69
N HIS A 62 15.53 -8.32 -6.72
CA HIS A 62 14.77 -8.28 -7.97
C HIS A 62 14.85 -6.91 -8.64
N LYS A 63 14.82 -5.82 -7.83
CA LYS A 63 15.05 -4.48 -8.34
C LYS A 63 16.46 -4.33 -8.96
N SER A 64 17.49 -4.85 -8.30
CA SER A 64 18.85 -4.79 -8.84
C SER A 64 18.99 -5.56 -10.17
N TYR A 65 18.31 -6.70 -10.30
CA TYR A 65 18.26 -7.42 -11.59
C TYR A 65 17.49 -6.66 -12.66
N TYR A 66 16.41 -5.96 -12.30
CA TYR A 66 15.69 -5.11 -13.26
C TYR A 66 16.58 -3.96 -13.77
N ASP A 67 17.20 -3.23 -12.84
CA ASP A 67 18.14 -2.14 -13.20
C ASP A 67 19.30 -2.68 -14.03
N LEU A 68 19.81 -3.88 -13.74
CA LEU A 68 20.86 -4.55 -14.50
C LEU A 68 20.39 -4.88 -15.93
N ALA A 69 19.17 -5.38 -16.10
CA ALA A 69 18.58 -5.63 -17.40
C ALA A 69 18.47 -4.34 -18.23
N CYS A 70 18.08 -3.22 -17.60
CA CYS A 70 18.03 -1.91 -18.25
C CYS A 70 19.41 -1.47 -18.74
N ILE A 71 20.44 -1.54 -17.89
CA ILE A 71 21.82 -1.18 -18.27
C ILE A 71 22.33 -2.05 -19.42
N GLN A 72 22.18 -3.36 -19.33
CA GLN A 72 22.60 -4.30 -20.37
C GLN A 72 21.84 -4.11 -21.68
N SER A 73 20.55 -3.76 -21.60
CA SER A 73 19.77 -3.39 -22.79
C SER A 73 20.33 -2.15 -23.48
N ILE A 74 20.62 -1.08 -22.72
CA ILE A 74 21.23 0.15 -23.25
C ILE A 74 22.58 -0.15 -23.94
N GLU A 75 23.41 -1.00 -23.33
CA GLU A 75 24.69 -1.41 -23.89
C GLU A 75 24.57 -2.39 -25.09
N GLY A 76 23.37 -2.81 -25.45
CA GLY A 76 23.13 -3.76 -26.56
C GLY A 76 23.45 -5.22 -26.21
N LYS A 77 23.67 -5.57 -24.94
CA LYS A 77 23.95 -6.92 -24.43
C LYS A 77 22.63 -7.70 -24.29
N LYS A 78 21.94 -7.96 -25.42
CA LYS A 78 20.55 -8.44 -25.44
C LYS A 78 20.31 -9.72 -24.66
N ASP A 79 21.14 -10.75 -24.85
CA ASP A 79 20.95 -12.03 -24.17
C ASP A 79 21.16 -11.94 -22.65
N GLU A 80 22.11 -11.09 -22.22
CA GLU A 80 22.36 -10.83 -20.81
C GLU A 80 21.21 -10.05 -20.19
N ALA A 81 20.73 -9.01 -20.87
CA ALA A 81 19.59 -8.21 -20.44
C ALA A 81 18.34 -9.06 -20.25
N ILE A 82 18.05 -9.99 -21.18
CA ILE A 82 16.90 -10.90 -21.07
C ILE A 82 17.07 -11.85 -19.87
N ARG A 83 18.26 -12.39 -19.63
CA ARG A 83 18.51 -13.22 -18.44
C ARG A 83 18.32 -12.42 -17.15
N SER A 84 18.88 -11.21 -17.07
CA SER A 84 18.70 -10.34 -15.90
C SER A 84 17.22 -9.96 -15.70
N PHE A 85 16.49 -9.70 -16.79
CA PHE A 85 15.05 -9.42 -16.73
C PHE A 85 14.23 -10.62 -16.25
N ALA A 86 14.64 -11.85 -16.61
CA ALA A 86 14.00 -13.06 -16.09
C ALA A 86 14.21 -13.23 -14.59
N GLU A 87 15.42 -12.91 -14.09
CA GLU A 87 15.73 -12.92 -12.65
C GLU A 87 15.02 -11.81 -11.87
N ALA A 88 14.72 -10.69 -12.53
CA ALA A 88 13.93 -9.60 -11.94
C ALA A 88 12.46 -10.00 -11.77
N TYR A 89 11.92 -10.81 -12.71
CA TYR A 89 10.56 -11.32 -12.65
C TYR A 89 10.50 -12.57 -11.77
N ASP A 90 10.17 -12.37 -10.50
CA ASP A 90 9.79 -13.44 -9.60
C ASP A 90 8.35 -13.23 -9.14
N ASP A 91 7.57 -14.32 -9.08
CA ASP A 91 6.14 -14.32 -8.77
C ASP A 91 5.82 -13.69 -7.40
N GLY A 92 6.13 -12.40 -7.24
CA GLY A 92 5.63 -11.61 -6.16
C GLY A 92 6.65 -10.90 -5.26
N ASN A 93 7.96 -10.96 -5.53
CA ASN A 93 8.95 -10.20 -4.74
C ASN A 93 9.31 -8.83 -5.34
N PHE A 94 8.94 -8.58 -6.59
CA PHE A 94 9.09 -7.29 -7.25
C PHE A 94 7.89 -7.05 -8.17
N GLU A 95 7.13 -6.00 -7.88
CA GLU A 95 5.92 -5.69 -8.64
C GLU A 95 6.28 -5.04 -9.97
N LEU A 96 6.27 -5.85 -11.03
CA LEU A 96 6.36 -5.37 -12.41
C LEU A 96 4.97 -5.35 -13.03
N THR A 97 4.51 -4.18 -13.46
CA THR A 97 3.28 -4.06 -14.24
C THR A 97 3.59 -4.07 -15.73
N TYR A 98 2.67 -4.60 -16.54
CA TYR A 98 2.80 -4.56 -18.00
C TYR A 98 3.02 -3.13 -18.49
N LYS A 99 2.29 -2.17 -17.93
CA LYS A 99 2.41 -0.76 -18.29
C LYS A 99 3.81 -0.21 -17.99
N SER A 100 4.31 -0.39 -16.77
CA SER A 100 5.63 0.14 -16.38
C SER A 100 6.75 -0.42 -17.26
N VAL A 101 6.71 -1.72 -17.59
CA VAL A 101 7.72 -2.35 -18.47
C VAL A 101 7.61 -1.85 -19.91
N MET A 102 6.40 -1.61 -20.41
CA MET A 102 6.19 -1.10 -21.76
C MET A 102 6.59 0.37 -21.94
N GLU A 103 6.49 1.16 -20.89
CA GLU A 103 6.85 2.58 -20.89
C GLU A 103 8.35 2.82 -20.63
N ASP A 104 9.07 1.81 -20.14
CA ASP A 104 10.50 1.92 -19.82
C ASP A 104 11.36 1.86 -21.10
N LYS A 105 11.92 3.00 -21.45
CA LYS A 105 12.77 3.18 -22.65
C LYS A 105 14.12 2.46 -22.56
N ASP A 106 14.60 2.21 -21.35
CA ASP A 106 15.88 1.51 -21.17
C ASP A 106 15.80 0.06 -21.68
N LEU A 107 14.59 -0.50 -21.82
CA LEU A 107 14.34 -1.84 -22.34
C LEU A 107 14.06 -1.89 -23.87
N ASP A 108 14.12 -0.77 -24.58
CA ASP A 108 13.74 -0.70 -26.01
C ASP A 108 14.57 -1.65 -26.90
N ASN A 109 15.85 -1.84 -26.60
CA ASN A 109 16.73 -2.70 -27.41
C ASN A 109 16.40 -4.20 -27.33
N ILE A 110 15.71 -4.63 -26.28
CA ILE A 110 15.29 -6.04 -26.07
C ILE A 110 13.80 -6.24 -26.27
N ARG A 111 13.02 -5.19 -26.43
CA ARG A 111 11.55 -5.21 -26.45
C ARG A 111 10.97 -6.20 -27.46
N ASN A 112 11.60 -6.32 -28.64
CA ASN A 112 11.12 -7.21 -29.70
C ASN A 112 11.74 -8.62 -29.65
N GLU A 113 12.62 -8.90 -28.69
CA GLU A 113 13.27 -10.20 -28.57
C GLU A 113 12.29 -11.26 -28.03
N LYS A 114 12.31 -12.46 -28.60
CA LYS A 114 11.38 -13.54 -28.22
C LYS A 114 11.45 -13.89 -26.73
N GLY A 115 12.65 -13.90 -26.15
CA GLY A 115 12.84 -14.18 -24.72
C GLY A 115 12.15 -13.13 -23.84
N PHE A 116 12.32 -11.85 -24.17
CA PHE A 116 11.66 -10.76 -23.46
C PHE A 116 10.13 -10.83 -23.59
N GLN A 117 9.61 -11.06 -24.81
CA GLN A 117 8.17 -11.16 -25.04
C GLN A 117 7.52 -12.32 -24.26
N THR A 118 8.26 -13.41 -24.06
CA THR A 118 7.78 -14.55 -23.24
C THR A 118 7.58 -14.13 -21.77
N ILE A 119 8.50 -13.36 -21.20
CA ILE A 119 8.42 -12.87 -19.83
C ILE A 119 7.32 -11.79 -19.73
N LEU A 120 7.29 -10.88 -20.72
CA LEU A 120 6.30 -9.81 -20.79
C LEU A 120 4.86 -10.34 -20.84
N ALA A 121 4.61 -11.45 -21.54
CA ALA A 121 3.31 -12.10 -21.56
C ALA A 121 2.88 -12.58 -20.16
N LYS A 122 3.80 -13.14 -19.36
CA LYS A 122 3.53 -13.53 -17.97
C LYS A 122 3.24 -12.31 -17.09
N ILE A 123 4.01 -11.23 -17.25
CA ILE A 123 3.79 -9.96 -16.53
C ILE A 123 2.42 -9.39 -16.89
N LYS A 124 2.04 -9.42 -18.17
CA LYS A 124 0.73 -8.95 -18.63
C LYS A 124 -0.40 -9.72 -17.95
N GLU A 125 -0.30 -11.04 -17.87
CA GLU A 125 -1.30 -11.87 -17.22
C GLU A 125 -1.35 -11.61 -15.70
N ALA A 126 -0.19 -11.48 -15.05
CA ALA A 126 -0.09 -11.16 -13.62
C ALA A 126 -0.55 -9.75 -13.27
N SER A 127 -0.52 -8.82 -14.23
CA SER A 127 -0.96 -7.42 -14.08
C SER A 127 -2.43 -7.19 -14.46
N ASP A 128 -3.11 -8.20 -14.97
CA ASP A 128 -4.54 -8.09 -15.30
C ASP A 128 -5.37 -8.27 -14.02
N TYR A 129 -5.37 -7.23 -13.20
CA TYR A 129 -6.11 -7.24 -11.92
C TYR A 129 -7.60 -7.46 -12.10
N ILE A 130 -8.18 -7.03 -13.23
CA ILE A 130 -9.59 -7.28 -13.55
C ILE A 130 -9.84 -8.76 -13.73
N LYS A 131 -9.00 -9.44 -14.51
CA LYS A 131 -9.07 -10.91 -14.70
C LYS A 131 -8.84 -11.66 -13.39
N ILE A 132 -7.84 -11.22 -12.60
CA ILE A 132 -7.53 -11.80 -11.30
C ILE A 132 -8.73 -11.67 -10.35
N LEU A 133 -9.32 -10.48 -10.25
CA LEU A 133 -10.50 -10.23 -9.41
C LEU A 133 -11.70 -11.07 -9.86
N ARG A 134 -11.99 -11.12 -11.16
CA ARG A 134 -13.11 -11.92 -11.71
C ARG A 134 -12.97 -13.42 -11.42
N ASN A 135 -11.75 -13.92 -11.37
CA ASN A 135 -11.46 -15.34 -11.12
C ASN A 135 -11.15 -15.65 -9.65
N ALA A 136 -11.13 -14.65 -8.78
CA ALA A 136 -10.86 -14.88 -7.37
C ALA A 136 -12.02 -15.68 -6.73
N PRO A 137 -11.73 -16.56 -5.76
CA PRO A 137 -12.77 -17.27 -5.03
C PRO A 137 -13.65 -16.30 -4.24
N ALA A 138 -14.89 -16.70 -3.97
CA ALA A 138 -15.77 -15.94 -3.10
C ALA A 138 -15.09 -15.68 -1.75
N TYR A 139 -15.36 -14.51 -1.16
CA TYR A 139 -14.85 -14.16 0.16
C TYR A 139 -15.38 -15.16 1.20
N SER A 140 -14.47 -15.72 2.00
CA SER A 140 -14.88 -16.63 3.07
C SER A 140 -15.57 -15.83 4.20
N GLU A 141 -16.84 -16.08 4.43
CA GLU A 141 -17.60 -15.48 5.54
C GLU A 141 -17.32 -16.18 6.88
N THR A 142 -16.68 -17.37 6.83
CA THR A 142 -16.35 -18.16 8.03
C THR A 142 -14.94 -17.83 8.49
N THR A 143 -14.84 -16.95 9.47
CA THR A 143 -13.61 -16.79 10.26
C THR A 143 -13.75 -17.62 11.52
N ASP A 144 -12.81 -18.53 11.76
CA ASP A 144 -12.69 -19.14 13.09
C ASP A 144 -12.28 -18.04 14.08
N ALA A 145 -13.30 -17.54 14.79
CA ALA A 145 -13.12 -16.51 15.81
C ALA A 145 -12.75 -17.11 17.19
N SER A 146 -12.58 -18.44 17.27
CA SER A 146 -12.17 -19.11 18.49
C SER A 146 -10.76 -18.66 18.87
N GLY A 147 -10.62 -18.02 20.00
CA GLY A 147 -9.34 -17.47 20.48
C GLY A 147 -9.06 -16.01 20.08
N LEU A 148 -9.92 -15.35 19.32
CA LEU A 148 -9.81 -13.91 19.13
C LEU A 148 -10.39 -13.15 20.33
N PRO A 149 -9.74 -12.06 20.78
CA PRO A 149 -10.28 -11.26 21.88
C PRO A 149 -11.60 -10.59 21.46
N VAL A 150 -12.54 -10.52 22.39
CA VAL A 150 -13.77 -9.75 22.18
C VAL A 150 -13.43 -8.27 22.07
N ILE A 151 -13.79 -7.67 20.93
CA ILE A 151 -13.58 -6.24 20.72
C ILE A 151 -14.66 -5.47 21.46
N THR A 152 -14.24 -4.63 22.40
CA THR A 152 -15.08 -3.69 23.12
C THR A 152 -14.80 -2.26 22.65
N TYR A 153 -15.75 -1.38 22.85
CA TYR A 153 -15.63 0.04 22.51
C TYR A 153 -15.79 0.89 23.77
N LEU A 154 -15.03 1.97 23.86
CA LEU A 154 -15.24 2.99 24.87
C LEU A 154 -16.61 3.64 24.67
N ASP A 155 -17.22 4.08 25.76
CA ASP A 155 -18.41 4.92 25.68
C ASP A 155 -18.02 6.28 25.04
N LYS A 156 -18.91 6.85 24.22
CA LYS A 156 -18.68 8.15 23.56
C LYS A 156 -18.44 9.30 24.55
N ASP A 157 -18.84 9.12 25.80
CA ASP A 157 -18.66 10.09 26.87
C ASP A 157 -17.38 9.81 27.71
N ASP A 158 -16.54 8.84 27.28
CA ASP A 158 -15.19 8.69 27.80
C ASP A 158 -14.38 9.98 27.56
N LYS A 159 -13.60 10.39 28.58
CA LYS A 159 -12.88 11.67 28.61
C LYS A 159 -11.98 11.89 27.37
N ASP A 160 -11.35 10.82 26.86
CA ASP A 160 -10.45 10.95 25.73
C ASP A 160 -11.23 11.11 24.43
N LEU A 161 -12.38 10.43 24.28
CA LEU A 161 -13.27 10.61 23.13
C LEU A 161 -14.00 11.97 23.16
N VAL A 162 -14.37 12.47 24.33
CA VAL A 162 -14.90 13.84 24.48
C VAL A 162 -13.89 14.87 24.00
N ARG A 163 -12.60 14.72 24.36
CA ARG A 163 -11.53 15.61 23.87
C ARG A 163 -11.37 15.59 22.36
N VAL A 164 -11.48 14.41 21.73
CA VAL A 164 -11.46 14.28 20.26
C VAL A 164 -12.64 15.00 19.62
N ARG A 165 -13.86 14.79 20.19
CA ARG A 165 -15.09 15.44 19.72
C ARG A 165 -15.00 16.97 19.75
N GLU A 166 -14.48 17.51 20.84
CA GLU A 166 -14.28 18.95 21.02
C GLU A 166 -13.19 19.50 20.08
N TYR A 167 -12.04 18.82 20.02
CA TYR A 167 -10.90 19.23 19.19
C TYR A 167 -11.28 19.37 17.70
N PHE A 168 -11.99 18.38 17.16
CA PHE A 168 -12.45 18.38 15.78
C PHE A 168 -13.82 19.06 15.58
N LYS A 169 -14.46 19.57 16.63
CA LYS A 169 -15.79 20.20 16.60
C LYS A 169 -16.84 19.33 15.93
N LEU A 170 -16.82 18.02 16.24
CA LEU A 170 -17.58 17.00 15.51
C LEU A 170 -19.10 17.21 15.59
N ASP A 171 -19.62 17.73 16.68
CA ASP A 171 -21.07 18.04 16.81
C ASP A 171 -21.50 19.08 15.76
N SER A 172 -20.67 20.08 15.49
CA SER A 172 -20.93 21.07 14.45
C SER A 172 -20.81 20.48 13.04
N VAL A 173 -19.83 19.60 12.83
CA VAL A 173 -19.61 18.92 11.55
C VAL A 173 -20.76 17.98 11.21
N ALA A 174 -21.13 17.15 12.15
CA ALA A 174 -22.23 16.20 12.00
C ALA A 174 -23.57 16.90 11.83
N GLY A 175 -23.84 17.90 12.67
CA GLY A 175 -25.13 18.59 12.70
C GLY A 175 -26.28 17.67 13.06
N ASN A 176 -27.50 18.14 12.83
CA ASN A 176 -28.70 17.35 13.05
C ASN A 176 -29.12 16.65 11.73
N CYS A 177 -28.53 15.50 11.44
CA CYS A 177 -28.86 14.71 10.24
C CYS A 177 -28.91 13.22 10.56
N ASP A 178 -29.37 12.42 9.60
CA ASP A 178 -29.35 10.96 9.69
C ASP A 178 -27.94 10.39 9.81
N GLU A 179 -27.85 9.13 10.27
CA GLU A 179 -26.60 8.45 10.56
C GLU A 179 -25.68 8.36 9.34
N LEU A 180 -26.20 7.96 8.17
CA LEU A 180 -25.40 7.78 6.96
C LEU A 180 -24.84 9.12 6.44
N THR A 181 -25.63 10.18 6.54
CA THR A 181 -25.19 11.55 6.23
C THR A 181 -24.12 12.01 7.22
N LYS A 182 -24.26 11.68 8.52
CA LYS A 182 -23.26 11.98 9.55
C LYS A 182 -21.94 11.28 9.27
N ILE A 183 -21.97 9.99 8.94
CA ILE A 183 -20.77 9.22 8.56
C ILE A 183 -20.04 9.90 7.39
N ARG A 184 -20.75 10.26 6.32
CA ARG A 184 -20.16 10.91 5.15
C ARG A 184 -19.60 12.30 5.43
N LYS A 185 -20.30 13.11 6.24
CA LYS A 185 -19.83 14.44 6.62
C LYS A 185 -18.54 14.40 7.41
N ILE A 186 -18.42 13.48 8.38
CA ILE A 186 -17.20 13.32 9.17
C ILE A 186 -16.04 12.82 8.29
N LEU A 187 -16.30 11.87 7.40
CA LEU A 187 -15.31 11.41 6.40
C LEU A 187 -14.77 12.58 5.58
N THR A 188 -15.65 13.32 4.90
CA THR A 188 -15.26 14.46 4.06
C THR A 188 -14.52 15.53 4.86
N TYR A 189 -15.00 15.85 6.06
CA TYR A 189 -14.35 16.84 6.92
C TYR A 189 -12.91 16.45 7.28
N ILE A 190 -12.65 15.20 7.63
CA ILE A 190 -11.29 14.73 7.97
C ILE A 190 -10.40 14.69 6.72
N HIS A 191 -10.94 14.21 5.59
CA HIS A 191 -10.23 14.24 4.31
C HIS A 191 -9.78 15.65 3.91
N ASP A 192 -10.69 16.61 3.97
CA ASP A 192 -10.41 17.99 3.58
C ASP A 192 -9.47 18.73 4.56
N LYS A 193 -9.54 18.35 5.84
CA LYS A 193 -8.74 18.95 6.89
C LYS A 193 -7.28 18.49 6.90
N ILE A 194 -7.01 17.26 6.48
CA ILE A 194 -5.69 16.62 6.60
C ILE A 194 -5.24 16.12 5.22
N ARG A 195 -4.12 16.66 4.76
CA ARG A 195 -3.53 16.24 3.49
C ARG A 195 -2.95 14.82 3.61
N HIS A 196 -3.24 13.96 2.63
CA HIS A 196 -2.61 12.65 2.50
C HIS A 196 -1.26 12.75 1.80
N ASP A 197 -0.27 11.99 2.30
CA ASP A 197 1.00 11.72 1.64
C ASP A 197 1.49 10.33 2.05
N GLY A 198 1.38 9.36 1.12
CA GLY A 198 1.76 7.97 1.35
C GLY A 198 3.26 7.76 1.59
N THR A 199 4.10 8.71 1.17
CA THR A 199 5.55 8.63 1.33
C THR A 199 6.05 9.21 2.65
N GLN A 200 5.20 9.95 3.36
CA GLN A 200 5.56 10.59 4.62
C GLN A 200 5.26 9.69 5.82
N ALA A 201 6.22 9.59 6.74
CA ALA A 201 5.97 8.93 8.02
C ALA A 201 4.97 9.75 8.85
N ASN A 202 4.08 9.06 9.58
CA ASN A 202 3.18 9.74 10.50
C ASN A 202 3.95 10.43 11.64
N PRO A 203 3.39 11.51 12.24
CA PRO A 203 4.02 12.22 13.34
C PRO A 203 4.44 11.32 14.49
N ARG A 204 5.57 11.63 15.12
CA ARG A 204 6.04 10.92 16.32
C ARG A 204 5.16 11.23 17.53
N GLY A 205 5.23 10.39 18.54
CA GLY A 205 4.45 10.49 19.79
C GLY A 205 3.23 9.57 19.79
N ASP A 206 2.19 9.98 20.48
CA ASP A 206 0.97 9.19 20.64
C ASP A 206 0.27 9.01 19.29
N ARG A 207 -0.10 7.77 19.00
CA ARG A 207 -0.82 7.42 17.77
C ARG A 207 -2.32 7.64 17.96
N ASN A 208 -2.73 8.90 18.08
CA ASN A 208 -4.11 9.31 18.29
C ASN A 208 -4.50 10.49 17.41
N ALA A 209 -5.81 10.73 17.32
CA ALA A 209 -6.38 11.75 16.45
C ALA A 209 -5.91 13.18 16.82
N ILE A 210 -5.76 13.49 18.10
CA ILE A 210 -5.37 14.83 18.55
C ILE A 210 -3.92 15.12 18.20
N ASN A 211 -2.99 14.18 18.47
CA ASN A 211 -1.59 14.36 18.12
C ASN A 211 -1.41 14.51 16.60
N TYR A 212 -2.07 13.67 15.82
CA TYR A 212 -2.01 13.73 14.37
C TYR A 212 -2.67 15.00 13.82
N GLY A 213 -3.85 15.36 14.33
CA GLY A 213 -4.55 16.59 13.95
C GLY A 213 -3.75 17.85 14.28
N SER A 214 -3.07 17.88 15.43
CA SER A 214 -2.20 18.99 15.84
C SER A 214 -0.99 19.12 14.94
N ALA A 215 -0.33 18.03 14.60
CA ALA A 215 0.83 18.03 13.70
C ALA A 215 0.48 18.48 12.28
N CYS A 216 -0.75 18.18 11.83
CA CYS A 216 -1.24 18.55 10.49
C CYS A 216 -1.87 19.93 10.42
N LYS A 217 -1.90 20.67 11.54
CA LYS A 217 -2.50 22.00 11.57
C LYS A 217 -1.82 22.94 10.55
N ASP A 218 -2.66 23.70 9.84
CA ASP A 218 -2.23 24.67 8.83
C ASP A 218 -1.34 24.07 7.71
N GLY A 219 -1.47 22.76 7.46
CA GLY A 219 -0.71 22.05 6.42
C GLY A 219 0.75 21.76 6.79
N ALA A 220 1.14 21.92 8.06
CA ALA A 220 2.52 21.72 8.52
C ALA A 220 3.02 20.27 8.32
N HIS A 221 2.12 19.29 8.37
CA HIS A 221 2.42 17.88 8.15
C HIS A 221 1.32 17.20 7.33
N SER A 222 1.64 16.08 6.69
CA SER A 222 0.67 15.19 6.03
C SER A 222 0.63 13.84 6.72
N LEU A 223 -0.43 13.07 6.52
CA LEU A 223 -0.53 11.71 7.03
C LEU A 223 -0.55 10.69 5.89
N ASN A 224 0.03 9.52 6.13
CA ASN A 224 -0.22 8.37 5.26
C ASN A 224 -1.62 7.78 5.53
N CYS A 225 -2.02 6.78 4.74
CA CYS A 225 -3.34 6.14 4.84
C CYS A 225 -3.65 5.63 6.25
N ARG A 226 -2.68 5.06 6.97
CA ARG A 226 -2.87 4.60 8.36
C ARG A 226 -3.14 5.76 9.32
N GLY A 227 -2.41 6.87 9.17
CA GLY A 227 -2.64 8.08 9.98
C GLY A 227 -4.03 8.64 9.74
N MET A 228 -4.44 8.76 8.48
CA MET A 228 -5.80 9.19 8.10
C MET A 228 -6.88 8.31 8.71
N ALA A 229 -6.72 6.97 8.58
CA ALA A 229 -7.66 6.01 9.15
C ALA A 229 -7.70 6.05 10.69
N THR A 230 -6.56 6.33 11.36
CA THR A 230 -6.52 6.50 12.82
C THR A 230 -7.34 7.69 13.27
N VAL A 231 -7.15 8.86 12.63
CA VAL A 231 -7.92 10.07 12.96
C VAL A 231 -9.40 9.85 12.73
N LEU A 232 -9.78 9.31 11.58
CA LEU A 232 -11.19 9.06 11.27
C LEU A 232 -11.84 8.05 12.23
N ASN A 233 -11.10 6.99 12.59
CA ASN A 233 -11.58 5.99 13.56
C ASN A 233 -11.97 6.62 14.89
N GLU A 234 -11.08 7.42 15.47
CA GLU A 234 -11.36 8.07 16.75
C GLU A 234 -12.47 9.12 16.66
N CYS A 235 -12.57 9.83 15.53
CA CYS A 235 -13.65 10.77 15.29
C CYS A 235 -15.02 10.05 15.27
N TYR A 236 -15.12 8.87 14.64
CA TYR A 236 -16.36 8.09 14.69
C TYR A 236 -16.67 7.58 16.09
N LEU A 237 -15.69 7.02 16.80
CA LEU A 237 -15.86 6.56 18.17
C LEU A 237 -16.32 7.69 19.10
N ALA A 238 -15.76 8.90 18.94
CA ALA A 238 -16.14 10.10 19.69
C ALA A 238 -17.58 10.53 19.43
N MET A 239 -18.19 10.12 18.32
CA MET A 239 -19.59 10.35 17.98
C MET A 239 -20.50 9.15 18.29
N GLY A 240 -19.97 8.13 18.97
CA GLY A 240 -20.70 6.92 19.32
C GLY A 240 -20.91 5.95 18.15
N ILE A 241 -20.21 6.18 17.03
CA ILE A 241 -20.26 5.31 15.85
C ILE A 241 -19.13 4.31 15.93
N LYS A 242 -19.44 3.01 15.98
CA LYS A 242 -18.43 1.94 16.04
C LYS A 242 -17.60 1.95 14.76
N SER A 243 -16.28 1.98 14.89
CA SER A 243 -15.35 1.99 13.78
C SER A 243 -14.13 1.11 14.06
N ARG A 244 -13.54 0.54 13.01
CA ARG A 244 -12.32 -0.28 13.04
C ARG A 244 -11.40 0.11 11.93
N ILE A 245 -10.10 0.01 12.17
CA ILE A 245 -9.07 0.21 11.14
C ILE A 245 -8.84 -1.13 10.43
N ILE A 246 -8.92 -1.14 9.11
CA ILE A 246 -8.69 -2.31 8.27
C ILE A 246 -7.44 -2.07 7.44
N THR A 247 -6.47 -2.96 7.54
CA THR A 247 -5.29 -2.96 6.66
C THR A 247 -5.55 -3.90 5.49
N CYS A 248 -5.59 -3.33 4.29
CA CYS A 248 -5.69 -4.07 3.04
C CYS A 248 -4.28 -4.42 2.58
N LEU A 249 -3.99 -5.71 2.51
CA LEU A 249 -2.69 -6.24 2.12
C LEU A 249 -2.80 -6.91 0.75
N PRO A 250 -1.78 -6.79 -0.13
CA PRO A 250 -1.70 -7.63 -1.31
C PRO A 250 -1.53 -9.11 -0.90
N LYS A 251 -1.85 -10.04 -1.81
CA LYS A 251 -1.72 -11.48 -1.57
C LYS A 251 -0.32 -11.85 -1.10
N ARG A 252 0.69 -11.21 -1.66
CA ARG A 252 2.07 -11.27 -1.19
C ARG A 252 2.42 -9.90 -0.64
N PHE A 253 2.73 -9.85 0.65
CA PHE A 253 3.04 -8.61 1.33
C PHE A 253 4.45 -8.16 1.02
N PHE A 254 4.57 -6.96 0.48
CA PHE A 254 5.83 -6.22 0.41
C PHE A 254 5.83 -5.07 1.41
N SER A 255 6.19 -3.89 0.91
CA SER A 255 6.13 -2.64 1.65
C SER A 255 4.85 -1.85 1.42
N ASP A 256 4.00 -2.27 0.48
CA ASP A 256 2.78 -1.54 0.12
C ASP A 256 1.54 -2.13 0.77
N CYS A 257 0.70 -1.25 1.28
CA CYS A 257 -0.61 -1.58 1.83
C CYS A 257 -1.51 -0.36 1.78
N HIS A 258 -2.81 -0.59 1.80
CA HIS A 258 -3.77 0.49 2.01
C HIS A 258 -4.53 0.30 3.31
N VAL A 259 -4.89 1.41 3.97
CA VAL A 259 -5.58 1.37 5.25
C VAL A 259 -6.86 2.19 5.17
N ILE A 260 -7.96 1.53 5.50
CA ILE A 260 -9.31 2.07 5.47
C ILE A 260 -9.99 1.91 6.84
N ASN A 261 -11.23 2.35 6.95
CA ASN A 261 -12.09 2.09 8.10
C ASN A 261 -13.25 1.18 7.71
N ALA A 262 -13.60 0.27 8.62
CA ALA A 262 -14.90 -0.37 8.63
C ALA A 262 -15.76 0.34 9.70
N VAL A 263 -16.90 0.90 9.30
CA VAL A 263 -17.78 1.71 10.15
C VAL A 263 -19.13 1.01 10.27
N TYR A 264 -19.59 0.75 11.49
CA TYR A 264 -20.88 0.09 11.68
C TYR A 264 -22.02 1.08 11.59
N SER A 265 -22.96 0.80 10.69
CA SER A 265 -24.22 1.52 10.60
C SER A 265 -25.32 0.75 11.33
N GLU A 266 -25.88 1.34 12.37
CA GLU A 266 -27.07 0.80 13.04
C GLU A 266 -28.29 0.85 12.10
N THR A 267 -28.37 1.87 11.23
CA THR A 267 -29.45 2.02 10.24
C THR A 267 -29.47 0.87 9.23
N LEU A 268 -28.30 0.42 8.77
CA LEU A 268 -28.16 -0.67 7.79
C LEU A 268 -27.91 -2.03 8.44
N GLY A 269 -27.62 -2.06 9.75
CA GLY A 269 -27.31 -3.29 10.49
C GLY A 269 -26.01 -3.96 10.05
N LYS A 270 -25.06 -3.22 9.48
CA LYS A 270 -23.83 -3.77 8.92
C LYS A 270 -22.64 -2.83 8.97
N TRP A 271 -21.44 -3.39 8.78
CA TRP A 271 -20.19 -2.64 8.59
C TRP A 271 -20.12 -2.06 7.19
N LEU A 272 -19.61 -0.82 7.05
CA LEU A 272 -19.45 -0.11 5.78
C LEU A 272 -17.97 0.08 5.46
N TRP A 273 -17.62 -0.01 4.19
CA TRP A 273 -16.29 0.31 3.66
C TRP A 273 -16.15 1.83 3.53
N ILE A 274 -15.20 2.43 4.24
CA ILE A 274 -14.96 3.89 4.26
C ILE A 274 -13.47 4.16 4.11
N ASP A 275 -13.11 5.02 3.16
CA ASP A 275 -11.71 5.38 2.86
C ASP A 275 -11.45 6.88 3.05
N PRO A 276 -10.77 7.29 4.14
CA PRO A 276 -10.44 8.69 4.37
C PRO A 276 -9.39 9.25 3.42
N THR A 277 -8.53 8.40 2.85
CA THR A 277 -7.50 8.83 1.91
C THR A 277 -8.10 9.37 0.61
N ASN A 278 -9.15 8.72 0.13
CA ASN A 278 -9.78 9.03 -1.15
C ASN A 278 -11.13 9.73 -0.99
N ASN A 279 -11.56 10.08 0.23
CA ASN A 279 -12.92 10.57 0.54
C ASN A 279 -13.99 9.66 -0.10
N ALA A 280 -13.86 8.36 0.10
CA ALA A 280 -14.64 7.41 -0.66
C ALA A 280 -15.39 6.39 0.22
N TRP A 281 -16.49 5.93 -0.32
CA TRP A 281 -17.25 4.75 0.12
C TRP A 281 -17.68 3.97 -1.12
N VAL A 282 -17.96 2.69 -0.96
CA VAL A 282 -18.39 1.82 -2.07
C VAL A 282 -19.91 1.64 -2.01
N THR A 283 -20.56 1.70 -3.16
CA THR A 283 -21.99 1.44 -3.32
C THR A 283 -22.25 0.41 -4.41
N ASP A 284 -23.39 -0.28 -4.32
CA ASP A 284 -23.95 -1.04 -5.44
C ASP A 284 -24.59 -0.13 -6.48
N ASP A 285 -25.12 -0.71 -7.58
CA ASP A 285 -25.80 0.03 -8.66
C ASP A 285 -27.07 0.75 -8.20
N LYS A 286 -27.61 0.39 -7.02
CA LYS A 286 -28.79 1.01 -6.41
C LYS A 286 -28.43 2.12 -5.43
N GLY A 287 -27.13 2.38 -5.23
CA GLY A 287 -26.61 3.38 -4.29
C GLY A 287 -26.56 2.90 -2.83
N ASN A 288 -26.74 1.61 -2.54
CA ASN A 288 -26.60 1.08 -1.18
C ASN A 288 -25.12 0.98 -0.83
N MET A 289 -24.73 1.51 0.34
CA MET A 289 -23.35 1.41 0.83
C MET A 289 -22.99 -0.04 1.14
N LEU A 290 -21.77 -0.46 0.75
CA LEU A 290 -21.27 -1.83 0.86
C LEU A 290 -20.28 -1.99 2.00
N SER A 291 -20.25 -3.18 2.60
CA SER A 291 -19.18 -3.64 3.49
C SER A 291 -17.94 -4.04 2.70
N VAL A 292 -16.82 -4.30 3.39
CA VAL A 292 -15.60 -4.80 2.74
C VAL A 292 -15.84 -6.12 2.01
N PRO A 293 -16.47 -7.17 2.62
CA PRO A 293 -16.79 -8.40 1.90
C PRO A 293 -17.75 -8.20 0.72
N GLU A 294 -18.80 -7.38 0.90
CA GLU A 294 -19.74 -7.07 -0.19
C GLU A 294 -19.06 -6.33 -1.33
N ALA A 295 -18.20 -5.35 -1.05
CA ALA A 295 -17.44 -4.63 -2.08
C ALA A 295 -16.53 -5.55 -2.88
N VAL A 296 -15.85 -6.49 -2.22
CA VAL A 296 -15.03 -7.52 -2.90
C VAL A 296 -15.92 -8.39 -3.79
N SER A 297 -17.02 -8.92 -3.28
CA SER A 297 -17.95 -9.74 -4.06
C SER A 297 -18.58 -8.96 -5.22
N TYR A 298 -18.93 -7.70 -5.00
CA TYR A 298 -19.52 -6.83 -6.01
C TYR A 298 -18.53 -6.51 -7.16
N THR A 299 -17.26 -6.26 -6.86
CA THR A 299 -16.23 -6.04 -7.87
C THR A 299 -15.98 -7.27 -8.74
N HIS A 300 -16.18 -8.48 -8.22
CA HIS A 300 -16.12 -9.71 -9.02
C HIS A 300 -17.24 -9.79 -10.08
N LEU A 301 -18.40 -9.20 -9.81
CA LEU A 301 -19.59 -9.30 -10.67
C LEU A 301 -19.75 -8.12 -11.63
N THR A 302 -19.27 -6.94 -11.27
CA THR A 302 -19.69 -5.67 -11.90
C THR A 302 -18.55 -4.75 -12.31
N LEU A 303 -17.29 -5.23 -12.35
CA LEU A 303 -16.18 -4.40 -12.82
C LEU A 303 -16.53 -3.78 -14.17
N PRO A 304 -16.63 -2.42 -14.26
CA PRO A 304 -16.91 -1.77 -15.52
C PRO A 304 -15.85 -2.13 -16.54
N THR A 305 -16.29 -2.52 -17.72
CA THR A 305 -15.43 -2.91 -18.84
C THR A 305 -14.64 -1.73 -19.43
N ASN A 306 -14.90 -0.50 -18.96
CA ASN A 306 -14.29 0.72 -19.45
C ASN A 306 -14.03 1.69 -18.29
N ARG A 307 -12.81 1.68 -17.75
CA ARG A 307 -12.15 2.89 -17.28
C ARG A 307 -10.75 2.88 -17.87
N GLU A 308 -10.62 3.70 -18.88
CA GLU A 308 -9.34 4.17 -19.38
C GLU A 308 -8.59 4.95 -18.30
#